data_21e0c2bddc06eb77531b0abe58d07ce9
#
_entry.id   21e0c2bddc06eb77531b0abe58d07ce9
#
_cell.length_a   1.000
_cell.length_b   1.000
_cell.length_c   1.000
_cell.angle_alpha   90.00
_cell.angle_beta   90.00
_cell.angle_gamma   90.00
#
_symmetry.space_group_name_H-M   'P 1'
#
loop_
_entity.id
_entity.type
_entity.pdbx_description
1 polymer ?
#
loop_
_entity_poly.entity_id
_entity_poly.type
_entity_poly.pdbx_seq_one_letter_code
_entity_poly.pdbx_strand_id
1 'polypeptide(L)'
;RYYKHFLRTGFMSMDPMTGYVKAYVGGPNYTYFQYDMAMVGRRQVGSTIKPYLYTLAMENGFSPCDQVRHVEQTLITETGEAWTPRNANNKRYGEMVTLKWGLANSDNWISAYLMGKLNPYNLVRLIHSFGVRNKAIDPVVSLCLGPCEISVGEMVSAYTAFANKGIRVAPLFVTRIEDSDGNVLSTFAPQMEEVISVSSAYKMLVMLRSVINEGTGGRVRRYGITADMGGKTGTTNDNSDSWFMGFTPSLVSGCWVGGDERDIHFGTMTYGQGAAAALPIWATYMKKVYDDPTLGYSQTETFKLPEGFDPCAGSETPDGEVFEETGLDD
;
A
#
# COMPACT_ATOMS: atom_id res chain seq x y z
N ARG A 1 14.39 29.11 -7.13
CA ARG A 1 13.82 28.30 -8.24
C ARG A 1 14.59 27.00 -8.45
N TYR A 2 15.94 27.01 -8.58
CA TYR A 2 16.75 25.82 -8.85
C TYR A 2 16.44 24.64 -7.91
N TYR A 3 16.49 24.84 -6.57
CA TYR A 3 16.25 23.77 -5.59
C TYR A 3 14.82 23.24 -5.59
N LYS A 4 13.83 23.99 -6.08
CA LYS A 4 12.43 23.51 -6.16
C LYS A 4 12.25 22.38 -7.19
N HIS A 5 13.11 22.29 -8.19
CA HIS A 5 13.05 21.25 -9.23
C HIS A 5 13.79 19.96 -8.85
N PHE A 6 14.48 19.93 -7.70
CA PHE A 6 15.04 18.68 -7.21
C PHE A 6 13.93 17.78 -6.67
N LEU A 7 13.98 16.50 -7.05
CA LEU A 7 13.09 15.53 -6.47
C LEU A 7 13.35 15.38 -4.97
N ARG A 8 12.27 15.29 -4.23
CA ARG A 8 12.26 14.94 -2.81
C ARG A 8 12.04 13.45 -2.66
N THR A 9 12.47 12.92 -1.55
CA THR A 9 12.19 11.53 -1.16
C THR A 9 12.01 11.44 0.33
N GLY A 10 11.14 10.52 0.75
CA GLY A 10 11.04 10.03 2.12
C GLY A 10 11.16 8.52 2.09
N PHE A 11 11.92 7.97 3.01
CA PHE A 11 12.10 6.52 3.13
C PHE A 11 12.14 6.11 4.60
N MET A 12 11.47 5.01 4.93
CA MET A 12 11.59 4.37 6.23
C MET A 12 11.54 2.85 6.08
N SER A 13 12.33 2.16 6.89
CA SER A 13 12.31 0.71 7.04
C SER A 13 12.26 0.34 8.51
N MET A 14 11.41 -0.62 8.87
CA MET A 14 11.27 -1.08 10.24
C MET A 14 10.99 -2.58 10.32
N ASP A 15 11.29 -3.14 11.48
CA ASP A 15 10.93 -4.51 11.84
C ASP A 15 9.42 -4.58 12.12
N PRO A 16 8.66 -5.46 11.42
CA PRO A 16 7.21 -5.56 11.60
C PRO A 16 6.77 -6.15 12.94
N MET A 17 7.67 -6.83 13.67
CA MET A 17 7.36 -7.47 14.95
C MET A 17 7.63 -6.55 16.14
N THR A 18 8.66 -5.72 16.06
CA THR A 18 9.12 -4.88 17.17
C THR A 18 8.86 -3.39 16.97
N GLY A 19 8.64 -2.98 15.72
CA GLY A 19 8.56 -1.57 15.37
C GLY A 19 9.91 -0.84 15.31
N TYR A 20 11.02 -1.54 15.55
CA TYR A 20 12.35 -0.92 15.53
C TYR A 20 12.65 -0.37 14.15
N VAL A 21 12.88 0.95 14.10
CA VAL A 21 13.25 1.61 12.85
C VAL A 21 14.69 1.25 12.50
N LYS A 22 14.89 0.66 11.34
CA LYS A 22 16.18 0.16 10.86
C LYS A 22 16.86 1.11 9.89
N ALA A 23 16.09 1.86 9.11
CA ALA A 23 16.59 2.88 8.21
C ALA A 23 15.58 4.03 8.10
N TYR A 24 16.12 5.24 7.95
CA TYR A 24 15.32 6.45 7.90
C TYR A 24 15.99 7.51 7.03
N VAL A 25 15.26 8.05 6.07
CA VAL A 25 15.71 9.16 5.22
C VAL A 25 14.57 10.15 5.07
N GLY A 26 14.70 11.33 5.68
CA GLY A 26 13.71 12.41 5.59
C GLY A 26 13.83 13.27 4.34
N GLY A 27 14.97 13.20 3.64
CA GLY A 27 15.20 13.96 2.42
C GLY A 27 16.56 13.64 1.78
N PRO A 28 16.80 14.10 0.55
CA PRO A 28 18.01 13.72 -0.21
C PRO A 28 19.30 14.31 0.37
N ASN A 29 19.25 15.44 1.06
CA ASN A 29 20.40 16.09 1.67
C ASN A 29 19.93 17.09 2.72
N TYR A 30 20.26 16.89 3.99
CA TYR A 30 19.81 17.72 5.11
C TYR A 30 20.27 19.19 5.01
N THR A 31 21.43 19.46 4.43
CA THR A 31 21.95 20.83 4.28
C THR A 31 21.00 21.72 3.46
N TYR A 32 20.33 21.14 2.44
CA TYR A 32 19.48 21.88 1.53
C TYR A 32 17.99 21.57 1.69
N PHE A 33 17.63 20.41 2.28
CA PHE A 33 16.30 19.87 2.35
C PHE A 33 16.00 19.36 3.76
N GLN A 34 15.72 20.29 4.66
CA GLN A 34 15.58 20.02 6.09
C GLN A 34 14.17 19.50 6.44
N TYR A 35 13.18 19.73 5.57
CA TYR A 35 11.82 19.27 5.83
C TYR A 35 11.75 17.74 5.70
N ASP A 36 11.32 17.10 6.78
CA ASP A 36 11.25 15.65 6.88
C ASP A 36 10.05 15.09 6.11
N MET A 37 10.33 14.45 4.98
CA MET A 37 9.33 13.80 4.12
C MET A 37 8.97 12.38 4.56
N ALA A 38 9.66 11.81 5.56
CA ALA A 38 9.35 10.47 6.06
C ALA A 38 8.27 10.48 7.14
N MET A 39 8.35 11.35 8.14
CA MET A 39 7.41 11.35 9.27
C MET A 39 6.51 12.59 9.31
N VAL A 40 6.98 13.73 8.83
CA VAL A 40 6.25 15.01 8.90
C VAL A 40 5.49 15.31 7.62
N GLY A 41 6.15 15.16 6.49
CA GLY A 41 5.55 15.37 5.17
C GLY A 41 4.45 14.37 4.87
N ARG A 42 3.28 14.87 4.46
CA ARG A 42 2.17 14.06 3.96
C ARG A 42 1.97 14.32 2.49
N ARG A 43 1.78 13.25 1.74
CA ARG A 43 1.60 13.30 0.28
C ARG A 43 0.46 12.38 -0.13
N GLN A 44 -0.17 12.68 -1.27
CA GLN A 44 -1.21 11.82 -1.80
C GLN A 44 -0.67 10.42 -2.08
N VAL A 45 -1.38 9.43 -1.54
CA VAL A 45 -0.90 8.04 -1.56
C VAL A 45 -1.26 7.29 -2.84
N GLY A 46 -2.20 7.80 -3.62
CA GLY A 46 -2.65 7.15 -4.85
C GLY A 46 -3.02 5.68 -4.61
N SER A 47 -2.63 4.81 -5.51
CA SER A 47 -2.98 3.39 -5.46
C SER A 47 -2.41 2.61 -4.26
N THR A 48 -1.57 3.19 -3.41
CA THR A 48 -1.18 2.54 -2.15
C THR A 48 -2.28 2.55 -1.09
N ILE A 49 -3.39 3.24 -1.34
CA ILE A 49 -4.62 3.16 -0.55
C ILE A 49 -5.39 1.85 -0.79
N LYS A 50 -5.25 1.23 -1.96
CA LYS A 50 -6.04 0.06 -2.35
C LYS A 50 -5.96 -1.11 -1.37
N PRO A 51 -4.81 -1.43 -0.75
CA PRO A 51 -4.78 -2.46 0.28
C PRO A 51 -5.77 -2.24 1.43
N TYR A 52 -6.03 -0.99 1.83
CA TYR A 52 -7.04 -0.71 2.86
C TYR A 52 -8.46 -1.00 2.36
N LEU A 53 -8.77 -0.61 1.13
CA LEU A 53 -10.07 -0.91 0.51
C LEU A 53 -10.29 -2.42 0.38
N TYR A 54 -9.30 -3.15 -0.10
CA TYR A 54 -9.37 -4.60 -0.23
C TYR A 54 -9.41 -5.30 1.12
N THR A 55 -8.72 -4.77 2.13
CA THR A 55 -8.82 -5.24 3.51
C THR A 55 -10.26 -5.08 4.02
N LEU A 56 -10.86 -3.91 3.81
CA LEU A 56 -12.27 -3.68 4.17
C LEU A 56 -13.19 -4.68 3.47
N ALA A 57 -12.93 -5.02 2.20
CA ALA A 57 -13.67 -6.05 1.50
C ALA A 57 -13.50 -7.42 2.16
N MET A 58 -12.26 -7.84 2.49
CA MET A 58 -12.01 -9.12 3.17
C MET A 58 -12.69 -9.20 4.53
N GLU A 59 -12.69 -8.12 5.32
CA GLU A 59 -13.41 -8.03 6.59
C GLU A 59 -14.94 -8.09 6.41
N ASN A 60 -15.46 -7.78 5.23
CA ASN A 60 -16.89 -7.87 4.87
C ASN A 60 -17.25 -9.15 4.09
N GLY A 61 -16.43 -10.19 4.18
CA GLY A 61 -16.74 -11.52 3.65
C GLY A 61 -16.28 -11.78 2.22
N PHE A 62 -15.66 -10.81 1.55
CA PHE A 62 -15.06 -11.07 0.23
C PHE A 62 -13.84 -11.98 0.32
N SER A 63 -13.47 -12.57 -0.81
CA SER A 63 -12.27 -13.39 -0.94
C SER A 63 -11.39 -12.92 -2.11
N PRO A 64 -10.08 -13.25 -2.10
CA PRO A 64 -9.20 -12.99 -3.24
C PRO A 64 -9.66 -13.61 -4.56
N CYS A 65 -10.48 -14.65 -4.48
CA CYS A 65 -10.95 -15.45 -5.62
C CYS A 65 -12.28 -14.97 -6.19
N ASP A 66 -12.99 -14.07 -5.50
CA ASP A 66 -14.26 -13.53 -5.99
C ASP A 66 -14.05 -12.87 -7.35
N GLN A 67 -14.95 -13.18 -8.27
CA GLN A 67 -14.87 -12.72 -9.65
C GLN A 67 -15.79 -11.54 -9.91
N VAL A 68 -15.26 -10.57 -10.62
CA VAL A 68 -15.96 -9.35 -11.03
C VAL A 68 -15.77 -9.16 -12.53
N ARG A 69 -16.80 -8.73 -13.23
CA ARG A 69 -16.68 -8.36 -14.64
C ARG A 69 -15.84 -7.09 -14.78
N HIS A 70 -14.81 -7.14 -15.59
CA HIS A 70 -13.89 -6.02 -15.81
C HIS A 70 -14.48 -5.02 -16.80
N VAL A 71 -15.35 -4.15 -16.30
CA VAL A 71 -16.00 -3.08 -17.06
C VAL A 71 -15.95 -1.77 -16.27
N GLU A 72 -16.23 -0.68 -16.95
CA GLU A 72 -16.35 0.64 -16.31
C GLU A 72 -17.34 0.60 -15.14
N GLN A 73 -16.97 1.24 -14.07
CA GLN A 73 -17.78 1.39 -12.86
C GLN A 73 -18.08 2.87 -12.64
N THR A 74 -19.36 3.21 -12.67
CA THR A 74 -19.82 4.57 -12.37
C THR A 74 -20.40 4.60 -10.97
N LEU A 75 -19.89 5.48 -10.14
CA LEU A 75 -20.38 5.74 -8.78
C LEU A 75 -21.03 7.10 -8.73
N ILE A 76 -21.96 7.29 -7.80
CA ILE A 76 -22.56 8.59 -7.53
C ILE A 76 -21.78 9.24 -6.39
N THR A 77 -21.29 10.44 -6.63
CA THR A 77 -20.57 11.22 -5.63
C THR A 77 -21.52 11.76 -4.56
N GLU A 78 -20.98 12.31 -3.50
CA GLU A 78 -21.72 12.93 -2.39
C GLU A 78 -22.54 14.15 -2.86
N THR A 79 -22.15 14.76 -4.00
CA THR A 79 -22.87 15.87 -4.65
C THR A 79 -23.96 15.38 -5.63
N GLY A 80 -24.11 14.07 -5.83
CA GLY A 80 -25.07 13.48 -6.75
C GLY A 80 -24.58 13.38 -8.21
N GLU A 81 -23.31 13.68 -8.47
CA GLU A 81 -22.72 13.60 -9.80
C GLU A 81 -22.23 12.19 -10.10
N ALA A 82 -22.35 11.76 -11.36
CA ALA A 82 -21.80 10.49 -11.83
C ALA A 82 -20.28 10.60 -11.99
N TRP A 83 -19.55 9.69 -11.36
CA TRP A 83 -18.08 9.61 -11.45
C TRP A 83 -17.64 8.22 -11.91
N THR A 84 -16.84 8.20 -12.98
CA THR A 84 -16.26 6.98 -13.55
C THR A 84 -14.75 7.11 -13.58
N PRO A 85 -13.98 6.28 -12.85
CA PRO A 85 -12.53 6.38 -12.87
C PRO A 85 -11.95 5.94 -14.21
N ARG A 86 -10.90 6.63 -14.66
CA ARG A 86 -10.09 6.15 -15.78
C ARG A 86 -9.28 4.94 -15.34
N ASN A 87 -9.14 3.97 -16.24
CA ASN A 87 -8.30 2.80 -16.01
C ASN A 87 -7.09 2.80 -16.95
N ALA A 88 -5.93 2.37 -16.43
CA ALA A 88 -4.70 2.36 -17.22
C ALA A 88 -4.60 1.18 -18.17
N ASN A 89 -5.33 0.08 -17.90
CA ASN A 89 -5.23 -1.16 -18.64
C ASN A 89 -6.62 -1.75 -18.93
N ASN A 90 -7.02 -1.76 -20.18
CA ASN A 90 -8.32 -2.26 -20.61
C ASN A 90 -8.22 -3.58 -21.39
N LYS A 91 -7.07 -4.29 -21.33
CA LYS A 91 -6.83 -5.51 -22.11
C LYS A 91 -7.81 -6.64 -21.84
N ARG A 92 -8.39 -6.66 -20.64
CA ARG A 92 -9.36 -7.69 -20.23
C ARG A 92 -10.78 -7.14 -20.12
N TYR A 93 -11.11 -6.11 -20.89
CA TYR A 93 -12.46 -5.54 -20.92
C TYR A 93 -13.53 -6.59 -21.19
N GLY A 94 -14.56 -6.65 -20.36
CA GLY A 94 -15.66 -7.59 -20.44
C GLY A 94 -15.40 -8.98 -19.86
N GLU A 95 -14.15 -9.33 -19.52
CA GLU A 95 -13.82 -10.62 -18.90
C GLU A 95 -14.15 -10.64 -17.41
N MET A 96 -14.35 -11.84 -16.86
CA MET A 96 -14.37 -12.07 -15.43
C MET A 96 -12.94 -12.08 -14.89
N VAL A 97 -12.67 -11.29 -13.86
CA VAL A 97 -11.36 -11.20 -13.20
C VAL A 97 -11.52 -11.34 -11.70
N THR A 98 -10.50 -11.90 -11.04
CA THR A 98 -10.54 -12.04 -9.58
C THR A 98 -10.16 -10.73 -8.88
N LEU A 99 -10.57 -10.56 -7.62
CA LEU A 99 -10.12 -9.44 -6.78
C LEU A 99 -8.59 -9.44 -6.64
N LYS A 100 -7.98 -10.63 -6.51
CA LYS A 100 -6.51 -10.77 -6.51
C LYS A 100 -5.89 -10.16 -7.76
N TRP A 101 -6.43 -10.45 -8.95
CA TRP A 101 -5.98 -9.85 -10.20
C TRP A 101 -6.13 -8.32 -10.19
N GLY A 102 -7.27 -7.84 -9.70
CA GLY A 102 -7.56 -6.40 -9.61
C GLY A 102 -6.51 -5.64 -8.77
N LEU A 103 -6.14 -6.18 -7.60
CA LEU A 103 -5.10 -5.58 -6.77
C LEU A 103 -3.71 -5.70 -7.41
N ALA A 104 -3.38 -6.87 -7.97
CA ALA A 104 -2.08 -7.12 -8.62
C ALA A 104 -1.81 -6.15 -9.76
N ASN A 105 -2.82 -5.86 -10.57
CA ASN A 105 -2.74 -4.94 -11.70
C ASN A 105 -3.08 -3.49 -11.32
N SER A 106 -3.38 -3.23 -10.06
CA SER A 106 -3.77 -1.91 -9.57
C SER A 106 -4.97 -1.32 -10.33
N ASP A 107 -5.94 -2.16 -10.64
CA ASP A 107 -7.09 -1.83 -11.47
C ASP A 107 -8.04 -0.85 -10.77
N ASN A 108 -8.44 0.21 -11.48
CA ASN A 108 -9.28 1.26 -10.91
C ASN A 108 -10.77 0.88 -10.96
N TRP A 109 -11.21 0.14 -11.97
CA TRP A 109 -12.60 -0.28 -12.09
C TRP A 109 -12.97 -1.30 -11.03
N ILE A 110 -12.08 -2.27 -10.75
CA ILE A 110 -12.29 -3.22 -9.66
C ILE A 110 -12.28 -2.52 -8.30
N SER A 111 -11.42 -1.50 -8.12
CA SER A 111 -11.44 -0.68 -6.90
C SER A 111 -12.74 0.12 -6.76
N ALA A 112 -13.26 0.68 -7.85
CA ALA A 112 -14.54 1.38 -7.85
C ALA A 112 -15.71 0.42 -7.60
N TYR A 113 -15.69 -0.79 -8.20
CA TYR A 113 -16.65 -1.83 -7.88
C TYR A 113 -16.72 -2.12 -6.38
N LEU A 114 -15.57 -2.35 -5.75
CA LEU A 114 -15.51 -2.58 -4.30
C LEU A 114 -16.04 -1.37 -3.52
N MET A 115 -15.67 -0.15 -3.90
CA MET A 115 -16.18 1.05 -3.25
C MET A 115 -17.69 1.19 -3.38
N GLY A 116 -18.27 0.79 -4.50
CA GLY A 116 -19.74 0.75 -4.70
C GLY A 116 -20.46 -0.26 -3.80
N LYS A 117 -19.77 -1.32 -3.36
CA LYS A 117 -20.29 -2.33 -2.41
C LYS A 117 -19.99 -1.99 -0.95
N LEU A 118 -19.03 -1.11 -0.71
CA LEU A 118 -18.55 -0.73 0.61
C LEU A 118 -18.89 0.75 0.90
N ASN A 119 -18.79 1.14 2.16
CA ASN A 119 -19.10 2.50 2.57
C ASN A 119 -17.80 3.32 2.74
N PRO A 120 -17.65 4.52 2.12
CA PRO A 120 -16.47 5.37 2.29
C PRO A 120 -16.15 5.73 3.73
N TYR A 121 -17.15 5.93 4.59
CA TYR A 121 -16.96 6.17 6.04
C TYR A 121 -16.27 5.00 6.72
N ASN A 122 -16.61 3.76 6.36
CA ASN A 122 -15.96 2.57 6.91
C ASN A 122 -14.51 2.47 6.43
N LEU A 123 -14.21 2.88 5.20
CA LEU A 123 -12.84 2.95 4.70
C LEU A 123 -12.01 3.98 5.48
N VAL A 124 -12.54 5.18 5.73
CA VAL A 124 -11.86 6.20 6.56
C VAL A 124 -11.61 5.66 7.97
N ARG A 125 -12.60 5.02 8.60
CA ARG A 125 -12.44 4.41 9.92
C ARG A 125 -11.34 3.34 9.94
N LEU A 126 -11.31 2.48 8.93
CA LEU A 126 -10.27 1.46 8.79
C LEU A 126 -8.88 2.09 8.61
N ILE A 127 -8.76 3.12 7.76
CA ILE A 127 -7.48 3.84 7.57
C ILE A 127 -6.99 4.41 8.92
N HIS A 128 -7.88 4.99 9.71
CA HIS A 128 -7.52 5.50 11.04
C HIS A 128 -7.14 4.38 12.02
N SER A 129 -7.81 3.22 12.00
CA SER A 129 -7.44 2.08 12.84
C SER A 129 -6.05 1.55 12.53
N PHE A 130 -5.58 1.70 11.30
CA PHE A 130 -4.19 1.41 10.90
C PHE A 130 -3.18 2.47 11.38
N GLY A 131 -3.58 3.44 12.19
CA GLY A 131 -2.74 4.43 12.82
C GLY A 131 -2.48 5.68 12.00
N VAL A 132 -3.21 5.91 10.93
CA VAL A 132 -3.15 7.15 10.15
C VAL A 132 -3.81 8.27 10.95
N ARG A 133 -3.07 9.36 11.17
CA ARG A 133 -3.47 10.46 12.05
C ARG A 133 -4.09 11.66 11.30
N ASN A 134 -4.01 11.67 9.98
CA ASN A 134 -4.60 12.75 9.18
C ASN A 134 -6.12 12.71 9.30
N LYS A 135 -6.68 13.70 9.99
CA LYS A 135 -8.13 13.84 10.21
C LYS A 135 -8.88 14.45 9.02
N ALA A 136 -8.15 14.97 8.04
CA ALA A 136 -8.71 15.60 6.84
C ALA A 136 -8.88 14.60 5.68
N ILE A 137 -9.18 13.33 5.99
CA ILE A 137 -9.51 12.32 5.00
C ILE A 137 -11.02 12.31 4.83
N ASP A 138 -11.49 12.80 3.68
CA ASP A 138 -12.90 12.87 3.38
C ASP A 138 -13.46 11.50 2.96
N PRO A 139 -14.65 11.11 3.48
CA PRO A 139 -15.30 9.85 3.14
C PRO A 139 -16.04 9.95 1.79
N VAL A 140 -15.29 10.11 0.72
CA VAL A 140 -15.77 10.25 -0.66
C VAL A 140 -15.55 8.96 -1.47
N VAL A 141 -16.38 8.70 -2.47
CA VAL A 141 -16.25 7.48 -3.30
C VAL A 141 -14.90 7.40 -4.02
N SER A 142 -14.32 8.53 -4.41
CA SER A 142 -12.99 8.59 -5.03
C SER A 142 -11.83 8.20 -4.09
N LEU A 143 -12.09 8.06 -2.78
CA LEU A 143 -11.08 7.62 -1.80
C LEU A 143 -10.47 6.26 -2.17
N CYS A 144 -11.20 5.42 -2.92
CA CYS A 144 -10.68 4.15 -3.44
C CYS A 144 -9.42 4.28 -4.34
N LEU A 145 -9.13 5.49 -4.83
CA LEU A 145 -7.95 5.80 -5.66
C LEU A 145 -6.88 6.63 -4.92
N GLY A 146 -7.11 6.96 -3.64
CA GLY A 146 -6.13 7.58 -2.75
C GLY A 146 -5.84 9.06 -2.98
N PRO A 147 -6.85 9.93 -3.09
CA PRO A 147 -6.64 11.38 -3.10
C PRO A 147 -6.22 11.94 -1.72
N CYS A 148 -6.21 11.11 -0.69
CA CYS A 148 -5.82 11.51 0.67
C CYS A 148 -4.30 11.51 0.87
N GLU A 149 -3.85 12.29 1.86
CA GLU A 149 -2.45 12.48 2.18
C GLU A 149 -2.05 11.74 3.46
N ILE A 150 -0.99 10.93 3.38
CA ILE A 150 -0.44 10.14 4.49
C ILE A 150 1.08 10.26 4.45
N SER A 151 1.75 10.20 5.59
CA SER A 151 3.22 10.19 5.64
C SER A 151 3.80 8.80 5.34
N VAL A 152 5.05 8.75 4.91
CA VAL A 152 5.76 7.47 4.68
C VAL A 152 5.77 6.62 5.95
N GLY A 153 6.04 7.22 7.10
CA GLY A 153 6.08 6.52 8.37
C GLY A 153 4.72 5.94 8.80
N GLU A 154 3.64 6.69 8.60
CA GLU A 154 2.28 6.19 8.83
C GLU A 154 1.97 5.00 7.91
N MET A 155 2.37 5.07 6.63
CA MET A 155 2.18 3.98 5.66
C MET A 155 3.00 2.74 6.02
N VAL A 156 4.27 2.91 6.40
CA VAL A 156 5.13 1.79 6.82
C VAL A 156 4.58 1.12 8.07
N SER A 157 4.17 1.89 9.07
CA SER A 157 3.53 1.38 10.28
C SER A 157 2.26 0.59 9.96
N ALA A 158 1.39 1.13 9.10
CA ALA A 158 0.16 0.48 8.69
C ALA A 158 0.42 -0.88 7.99
N TYR A 159 1.39 -0.92 7.09
CA TYR A 159 1.71 -2.14 6.33
C TYR A 159 2.34 -3.26 7.19
N THR A 160 2.78 -2.97 8.42
CA THR A 160 3.19 -4.03 9.36
C THR A 160 2.07 -5.01 9.62
N ALA A 161 0.81 -4.59 9.60
CA ALA A 161 -0.34 -5.46 9.80
C ALA A 161 -0.42 -6.60 8.77
N PHE A 162 0.02 -6.36 7.54
CA PHE A 162 0.05 -7.40 6.50
C PHE A 162 1.19 -8.39 6.68
N ALA A 163 2.31 -7.97 7.25
CA ALA A 163 3.46 -8.81 7.56
C ALA A 163 3.29 -9.54 8.91
N ASN A 164 2.50 -8.99 9.83
CA ASN A 164 2.36 -9.42 11.22
C ASN A 164 0.94 -9.85 11.57
N LYS A 165 0.29 -10.64 10.70
CA LYS A 165 -0.98 -11.36 10.97
C LYS A 165 -2.12 -10.46 11.47
N GLY A 166 -2.19 -9.22 10.97
CA GLY A 166 -3.22 -8.26 11.34
C GLY A 166 -2.85 -7.32 12.49
N ILE A 167 -1.66 -7.46 13.04
CA ILE A 167 -1.14 -6.61 14.11
C ILE A 167 -0.32 -5.46 13.51
N ARG A 168 -0.80 -4.26 13.68
CA ARG A 168 -0.05 -3.03 13.36
C ARG A 168 0.92 -2.71 14.47
N VAL A 169 2.14 -2.29 14.11
CA VAL A 169 3.19 -1.89 15.06
C VAL A 169 3.60 -0.44 14.81
N ALA A 170 3.66 0.37 15.87
CA ALA A 170 4.10 1.76 15.78
C ALA A 170 5.62 1.85 15.63
N PRO A 171 6.16 2.84 14.87
CA PRO A 171 7.61 3.04 14.77
C PRO A 171 8.23 3.36 16.13
N LEU A 172 9.30 2.66 16.46
CA LEU A 172 10.07 2.83 17.68
C LEU A 172 11.52 3.23 17.35
N PHE A 173 11.88 4.48 17.63
CA PHE A 173 13.19 5.06 17.33
C PHE A 173 14.15 4.95 18.50
N VAL A 174 13.64 4.97 19.72
CA VAL A 174 14.42 4.97 20.96
C VAL A 174 13.89 3.86 21.85
N THR A 175 14.74 2.94 22.23
CA THR A 175 14.38 1.81 23.10
C THR A 175 14.75 2.09 24.56
N ARG A 176 15.80 2.91 24.79
CA ARG A 176 16.32 3.20 26.12
C ARG A 176 17.05 4.54 26.15
N ILE A 177 16.93 5.24 27.27
CA ILE A 177 17.70 6.44 27.60
C ILE A 177 18.50 6.14 28.85
N GLU A 178 19.83 6.45 28.84
CA GLU A 178 20.73 6.27 29.94
C GLU A 178 21.41 7.62 30.28
N ASP A 179 21.84 7.78 31.55
CA ASP A 179 22.70 8.87 31.95
C ASP A 179 24.19 8.58 31.60
N SER A 180 25.08 9.53 31.92
CA SER A 180 26.52 9.38 31.67
C SER A 180 27.18 8.24 32.43
N ASP A 181 26.58 7.77 33.51
CA ASP A 181 27.05 6.70 34.36
C ASP A 181 26.49 5.32 33.99
N GLY A 182 25.65 5.27 32.96
CA GLY A 182 25.02 4.04 32.45
C GLY A 182 23.74 3.63 33.19
N ASN A 183 23.22 4.49 34.08
CA ASN A 183 21.96 4.20 34.74
C ASN A 183 20.80 4.42 33.76
N VAL A 184 19.88 3.48 33.72
CA VAL A 184 18.70 3.55 32.83
C VAL A 184 17.71 4.58 33.40
N LEU A 185 17.46 5.65 32.63
CA LEU A 185 16.49 6.70 32.97
C LEU A 185 15.11 6.37 32.46
N SER A 186 14.99 5.74 31.27
CA SER A 186 13.72 5.38 30.67
C SER A 186 13.89 4.23 29.68
N THR A 187 12.84 3.41 29.54
CA THR A 187 12.73 2.34 28.53
C THR A 187 11.42 2.49 27.76
N PHE A 188 11.43 2.13 26.48
CA PHE A 188 10.27 2.18 25.60
C PHE A 188 10.00 0.79 25.00
N ALA A 189 8.78 0.36 25.06
CA ALA A 189 8.34 -0.93 24.52
C ALA A 189 7.57 -0.74 23.19
N PRO A 190 7.59 -1.75 22.30
CA PRO A 190 6.75 -1.77 21.10
C PRO A 190 5.27 -1.53 21.42
N GLN A 191 4.63 -0.68 20.63
CA GLN A 191 3.19 -0.44 20.70
C GLN A 191 2.54 -1.19 19.54
N MET A 192 1.67 -2.14 19.87
CA MET A 192 1.02 -3.05 18.94
C MET A 192 -0.48 -2.97 19.09
N GLU A 193 -1.20 -3.02 17.97
CA GLU A 193 -2.66 -3.02 17.92
C GLU A 193 -3.12 -4.05 16.89
N GLU A 194 -4.07 -4.91 17.25
CA GLU A 194 -4.79 -5.74 16.29
C GLU A 194 -5.77 -4.86 15.54
N VAL A 195 -5.58 -4.73 14.23
CA VAL A 195 -6.36 -3.81 13.38
C VAL A 195 -7.27 -4.53 12.39
N ILE A 196 -6.94 -5.77 12.07
CA ILE A 196 -7.74 -6.66 11.21
C ILE A 196 -7.64 -8.10 11.71
N SER A 197 -8.60 -8.93 11.31
CA SER A 197 -8.60 -10.34 11.61
C SER A 197 -7.38 -11.06 10.99
N VAL A 198 -6.92 -12.11 11.64
CA VAL A 198 -5.83 -12.96 11.14
C VAL A 198 -6.18 -13.55 9.77
N SER A 199 -7.44 -13.95 9.55
CA SER A 199 -7.92 -14.47 8.28
C SER A 199 -7.79 -13.43 7.15
N SER A 200 -8.26 -12.21 7.38
CA SER A 200 -8.13 -11.11 6.41
C SER A 200 -6.68 -10.74 6.16
N ALA A 201 -5.82 -10.76 7.18
CA ALA A 201 -4.39 -10.52 7.01
C ALA A 201 -3.74 -11.54 6.08
N TYR A 202 -4.06 -12.83 6.21
CA TYR A 202 -3.56 -13.87 5.30
C TYR A 202 -4.12 -13.73 3.88
N LYS A 203 -5.41 -13.41 3.72
CA LYS A 203 -5.99 -13.13 2.41
C LYS A 203 -5.29 -11.95 1.74
N MET A 204 -5.04 -10.87 2.49
CA MET A 204 -4.31 -9.70 2.01
C MET A 204 -2.85 -10.01 1.67
N LEU A 205 -2.18 -10.84 2.47
CA LEU A 205 -0.82 -11.30 2.17
C LEU A 205 -0.75 -12.02 0.82
N VAL A 206 -1.69 -12.92 0.54
CA VAL A 206 -1.77 -13.62 -0.76
C VAL A 206 -1.95 -12.60 -1.90
N MET A 207 -2.83 -11.62 -1.75
CA MET A 207 -3.06 -10.60 -2.76
C MET A 207 -1.87 -9.66 -2.95
N LEU A 208 -1.21 -9.23 -1.88
CA LEU A 208 -0.05 -8.34 -1.96
C LEU A 208 1.20 -9.04 -2.51
N ARG A 209 1.33 -10.35 -2.28
CA ARG A 209 2.35 -11.18 -2.98
C ARG A 209 2.10 -11.24 -4.49
N SER A 210 0.85 -11.28 -4.93
CA SER A 210 0.52 -11.28 -6.37
C SER A 210 0.88 -9.97 -7.05
N VAL A 211 0.87 -8.83 -6.36
CA VAL A 211 1.37 -7.54 -6.89
C VAL A 211 2.83 -7.66 -7.33
N ILE A 212 3.63 -8.43 -6.59
CA ILE A 212 5.06 -8.64 -6.86
C ILE A 212 5.28 -9.75 -7.91
N ASN A 213 4.54 -10.83 -7.82
CA ASN A 213 4.79 -12.01 -8.64
C ASN A 213 4.11 -11.94 -10.01
N GLU A 214 2.97 -11.26 -10.10
CA GLU A 214 2.10 -11.26 -11.29
C GLU A 214 1.73 -9.82 -11.74
N GLY A 215 2.09 -8.79 -10.97
CA GLY A 215 1.55 -7.45 -11.10
C GLY A 215 2.57 -6.32 -11.22
N THR A 216 2.12 -5.13 -10.84
CA THR A 216 2.84 -3.85 -11.05
C THR A 216 4.16 -3.74 -10.29
N GLY A 217 4.35 -4.52 -9.21
CA GLY A 217 5.57 -4.53 -8.41
C GLY A 217 6.66 -5.48 -8.92
N GLY A 218 6.39 -6.27 -9.96
CA GLY A 218 7.31 -7.32 -10.44
C GLY A 218 8.69 -6.83 -10.88
N ARG A 219 8.84 -5.53 -11.18
CA ARG A 219 10.14 -4.92 -11.52
C ARG A 219 11.19 -5.10 -10.42
N VAL A 220 10.79 -5.28 -9.15
CA VAL A 220 11.71 -5.53 -8.03
C VAL A 220 12.62 -6.74 -8.28
N ARG A 221 12.12 -7.75 -9.01
CA ARG A 221 12.85 -8.97 -9.34
C ARG A 221 14.10 -8.69 -10.23
N ARG A 222 14.10 -7.60 -11.00
CA ARG A 222 15.24 -7.20 -11.84
C ARG A 222 16.45 -6.72 -11.03
N TYR A 223 16.27 -6.44 -9.75
CA TYR A 223 17.34 -6.07 -8.81
C TYR A 223 17.96 -7.27 -8.10
N GLY A 224 17.60 -8.51 -8.50
CA GLY A 224 18.10 -9.74 -7.89
C GLY A 224 17.44 -10.08 -6.56
N ILE A 225 16.30 -9.45 -6.24
CA ILE A 225 15.52 -9.74 -5.03
C ILE A 225 14.61 -10.92 -5.34
N THR A 226 14.84 -12.06 -4.67
CA THR A 226 14.07 -13.30 -4.80
C THR A 226 13.20 -13.56 -3.57
N ALA A 227 13.35 -12.77 -2.52
CA ALA A 227 12.65 -12.91 -1.24
C ALA A 227 11.14 -13.09 -1.41
N ASP A 228 10.54 -13.85 -0.50
CA ASP A 228 9.09 -13.90 -0.33
C ASP A 228 8.62 -12.53 0.21
N MET A 229 7.81 -11.83 -0.57
CA MET A 229 7.42 -10.46 -0.25
C MET A 229 6.07 -10.09 -0.81
N GLY A 230 5.42 -9.17 -0.13
CA GLY A 230 4.27 -8.43 -0.64
C GLY A 230 4.62 -6.97 -0.88
N GLY A 231 3.78 -6.26 -1.61
CA GLY A 231 3.97 -4.84 -1.83
C GLY A 231 2.88 -4.18 -2.65
N LYS A 232 3.00 -2.88 -2.84
CA LYS A 232 2.08 -2.07 -3.64
C LYS A 232 2.78 -0.86 -4.23
N THR A 233 2.56 -0.62 -5.51
CA THR A 233 2.95 0.62 -6.21
C THR A 233 1.85 1.66 -6.07
N GLY A 234 2.24 2.93 -5.97
CA GLY A 234 1.33 4.07 -6.02
C GLY A 234 1.82 5.12 -7.01
N THR A 235 0.88 5.72 -7.71
CA THR A 235 1.10 6.85 -8.59
C THR A 235 -0.13 7.73 -8.51
N THR A 236 0.06 9.02 -8.36
CA THR A 236 -1.03 10.00 -8.38
C THR A 236 -1.20 10.60 -9.79
N ASN A 237 -2.29 11.32 -9.99
CA ASN A 237 -2.53 12.05 -11.23
C ASN A 237 -1.32 12.94 -11.55
N ASP A 238 -1.05 13.12 -12.84
CA ASP A 238 0.05 13.91 -13.39
C ASP A 238 1.45 13.44 -12.93
N ASN A 239 1.56 12.24 -12.33
CA ASN A 239 2.80 11.67 -11.81
C ASN A 239 3.48 12.54 -10.74
N SER A 240 2.70 13.27 -9.94
CA SER A 240 3.21 14.16 -8.90
C SER A 240 3.79 13.41 -7.70
N ASP A 241 3.23 12.24 -7.40
CA ASP A 241 3.66 11.40 -6.28
C ASP A 241 3.88 9.97 -6.75
N SER A 242 5.04 9.44 -6.45
CA SER A 242 5.45 8.07 -6.72
C SER A 242 5.68 7.34 -5.42
N TRP A 243 5.02 6.18 -5.24
CA TRP A 243 5.10 5.38 -4.02
C TRP A 243 5.48 3.94 -4.33
N PHE A 244 6.26 3.36 -3.45
CA PHE A 244 6.41 1.92 -3.35
C PHE A 244 6.43 1.50 -1.88
N MET A 245 5.50 0.61 -1.54
CA MET A 245 5.46 -0.08 -0.26
C MET A 245 5.83 -1.53 -0.48
N GLY A 246 6.78 -2.05 0.29
CA GLY A 246 7.19 -3.45 0.19
C GLY A 246 7.50 -4.02 1.56
N PHE A 247 7.18 -5.29 1.76
CA PHE A 247 7.46 -5.98 3.00
C PHE A 247 7.84 -7.45 2.78
N THR A 248 8.72 -7.91 3.61
CA THR A 248 9.18 -9.30 3.76
C THR A 248 8.79 -9.78 5.15
N PRO A 249 9.03 -11.03 5.53
CA PRO A 249 8.79 -11.48 6.90
C PRO A 249 9.48 -10.62 7.97
N SER A 250 10.66 -10.04 7.67
CA SER A 250 11.52 -9.37 8.64
C SER A 250 11.64 -7.86 8.49
N LEU A 251 11.20 -7.28 7.37
CA LEU A 251 11.26 -5.84 7.12
C LEU A 251 10.02 -5.33 6.39
N VAL A 252 9.52 -4.17 6.84
CA VAL A 252 8.54 -3.36 6.12
C VAL A 252 9.17 -2.03 5.76
N SER A 253 9.15 -1.67 4.49
CA SER A 253 9.80 -0.45 4.02
C SER A 253 8.91 0.29 3.04
N GLY A 254 8.95 1.62 3.09
CA GLY A 254 8.20 2.50 2.20
C GLY A 254 9.09 3.60 1.64
N CYS A 255 8.84 3.93 0.39
CA CYS A 255 9.51 5.00 -0.33
C CYS A 255 8.49 5.89 -1.05
N TRP A 256 8.65 7.19 -0.90
CA TRP A 256 7.97 8.21 -1.67
C TRP A 256 8.99 9.06 -2.43
N VAL A 257 8.64 9.43 -3.66
CA VAL A 257 9.40 10.37 -4.50
C VAL A 257 8.42 11.33 -5.17
N GLY A 258 8.75 12.62 -5.16
CA GLY A 258 7.95 13.65 -5.83
C GLY A 258 8.64 15.02 -5.83
N GLY A 259 8.01 15.99 -6.44
CA GLY A 259 8.45 17.39 -6.38
C GLY A 259 8.11 18.04 -5.04
N ASP A 260 8.68 19.20 -4.78
CA ASP A 260 8.36 20.01 -3.60
C ASP A 260 6.88 20.42 -3.60
N GLU A 261 6.41 20.88 -4.74
CA GLU A 261 5.02 21.21 -5.04
C GLU A 261 4.46 20.25 -6.08
N ARG A 262 3.15 20.02 -6.12
CA ARG A 262 2.54 19.02 -7.02
C ARG A 262 2.60 19.38 -8.50
N ASP A 263 2.73 20.66 -8.82
CA ASP A 263 2.94 21.17 -10.19
C ASP A 263 4.36 20.89 -10.72
N ILE A 264 5.27 20.44 -9.84
CA ILE A 264 6.61 19.96 -10.22
C ILE A 264 6.55 18.42 -10.28
N HIS A 265 6.32 17.90 -11.47
CA HIS A 265 6.06 16.48 -11.67
C HIS A 265 6.73 15.94 -12.96
N PHE A 266 6.77 14.63 -13.10
CA PHE A 266 7.23 13.99 -14.31
C PHE A 266 6.20 14.14 -15.43
N GLY A 267 6.63 14.49 -16.62
CA GLY A 267 5.75 14.63 -17.80
C GLY A 267 5.21 13.30 -18.34
N THR A 268 5.75 12.15 -17.91
CA THR A 268 5.34 10.83 -18.40
C THR A 268 5.34 9.77 -17.31
N MET A 269 4.48 8.76 -17.46
CA MET A 269 4.45 7.56 -16.63
C MET A 269 5.78 6.77 -16.66
N THR A 270 6.54 6.86 -17.74
CA THR A 270 7.82 6.15 -17.89
C THR A 270 8.79 6.46 -16.76
N TYR A 271 8.79 7.69 -16.27
CA TYR A 271 9.68 8.16 -15.21
C TYR A 271 8.97 8.39 -13.88
N GLY A 272 7.68 8.76 -13.90
CA GLY A 272 6.96 9.24 -12.73
C GLY A 272 6.08 8.21 -12.03
N GLN A 273 5.89 7.01 -12.59
CA GLN A 273 5.12 5.97 -11.89
C GLN A 273 5.92 5.37 -10.72
N GLY A 274 5.20 4.87 -9.70
CA GLY A 274 5.81 4.28 -8.51
C GLY A 274 6.83 3.17 -8.81
N ALA A 275 6.57 2.35 -9.83
CA ALA A 275 7.49 1.32 -10.30
C ALA A 275 8.76 1.86 -10.98
N ALA A 276 8.79 3.15 -11.35
CA ALA A 276 9.93 3.77 -12.05
C ALA A 276 10.75 4.71 -11.16
N ALA A 277 10.13 5.38 -10.18
CA ALA A 277 10.82 6.35 -9.32
C ALA A 277 11.04 5.82 -7.90
N ALA A 278 10.02 5.35 -7.19
CA ALA A 278 10.13 4.91 -5.79
C ALA A 278 10.65 3.47 -5.66
N LEU A 279 10.15 2.52 -6.47
CA LEU A 279 10.55 1.11 -6.41
C LEU A 279 12.07 0.90 -6.58
N PRO A 280 12.79 1.60 -7.50
CA PRO A 280 14.24 1.44 -7.63
C PRO A 280 15.01 1.79 -6.36
N ILE A 281 14.59 2.82 -5.63
CA ILE A 281 15.21 3.22 -4.35
C ILE A 281 15.00 2.11 -3.32
N TRP A 282 13.77 1.66 -3.16
CA TRP A 282 13.42 0.55 -2.28
C TRP A 282 14.21 -0.73 -2.63
N ALA A 283 14.25 -1.10 -3.90
CA ALA A 283 14.93 -2.31 -4.37
C ALA A 283 16.46 -2.24 -4.17
N THR A 284 17.06 -1.07 -4.40
CA THR A 284 18.49 -0.85 -4.15
C THR A 284 18.81 -0.95 -2.66
N TYR A 285 17.96 -0.41 -1.80
CA TYR A 285 18.09 -0.56 -0.35
C TYR A 285 18.03 -2.04 0.04
N MET A 286 17.01 -2.77 -0.36
CA MET A 286 16.84 -4.19 -0.01
C MET A 286 17.97 -5.06 -0.58
N LYS A 287 18.45 -4.74 -1.78
CA LYS A 287 19.64 -5.44 -2.33
C LYS A 287 20.84 -5.28 -1.41
N LYS A 288 21.12 -4.05 -0.95
CA LYS A 288 22.23 -3.81 0.00
C LYS A 288 22.02 -4.54 1.33
N VAL A 289 20.78 -4.60 1.83
CA VAL A 289 20.45 -5.34 3.05
C VAL A 289 20.76 -6.84 2.88
N TYR A 290 20.41 -7.44 1.75
CA TYR A 290 20.67 -8.85 1.49
C TYR A 290 22.13 -9.17 1.10
N ASP A 291 22.84 -8.23 0.51
CA ASP A 291 24.25 -8.37 0.15
C ASP A 291 25.17 -8.29 1.39
N ASP A 292 24.69 -7.78 2.52
CA ASP A 292 25.45 -7.69 3.77
C ASP A 292 25.00 -8.78 4.78
N PRO A 293 25.75 -9.89 4.89
CA PRO A 293 25.40 -10.99 5.77
C PRO A 293 25.47 -10.62 7.27
N THR A 294 26.16 -9.53 7.62
CA THR A 294 26.28 -9.11 9.02
C THR A 294 24.98 -8.55 9.58
N LEU A 295 24.05 -8.17 8.71
CA LEU A 295 22.73 -7.67 9.09
C LEU A 295 21.74 -8.79 9.46
N GLY A 296 22.05 -10.05 9.10
CA GLY A 296 21.25 -11.21 9.48
C GLY A 296 19.94 -11.40 8.73
N TYR A 297 19.69 -10.67 7.62
CA TYR A 297 18.52 -10.85 6.77
C TYR A 297 18.79 -11.83 5.64
N SER A 298 17.81 -12.69 5.33
CA SER A 298 17.94 -13.70 4.27
C SER A 298 16.78 -13.62 3.27
N GLN A 299 17.11 -13.78 1.99
CA GLN A 299 16.09 -13.93 0.94
C GLN A 299 15.33 -15.26 0.98
N THR A 300 15.79 -16.23 1.80
CA THR A 300 15.15 -17.53 1.95
C THR A 300 14.05 -17.55 3.01
N GLU A 301 13.89 -16.47 3.77
CA GLU A 301 12.77 -16.34 4.70
C GLU A 301 11.44 -16.33 3.96
N THR A 302 10.45 -17.03 4.52
CA THR A 302 9.11 -17.14 3.94
C THR A 302 8.04 -16.80 4.97
N PHE A 303 6.94 -16.22 4.50
CA PHE A 303 5.75 -16.08 5.33
C PHE A 303 5.16 -17.46 5.62
N LYS A 304 4.82 -17.70 6.88
CA LYS A 304 4.16 -18.94 7.31
C LYS A 304 2.65 -18.73 7.26
N LEU A 305 2.01 -19.44 6.35
CA LEU A 305 0.55 -19.59 6.33
C LEU A 305 0.14 -20.79 7.17
N PRO A 306 -1.06 -20.78 7.79
CA PRO A 306 -1.59 -21.97 8.47
C PRO A 306 -1.67 -23.16 7.52
N GLU A 307 -1.47 -24.36 8.06
CA GLU A 307 -1.68 -25.58 7.29
C GLU A 307 -3.14 -25.68 6.82
N GLY A 308 -3.32 -25.99 5.53
CA GLY A 308 -4.65 -26.05 4.92
C GLY A 308 -5.34 -24.68 4.71
N PHE A 309 -4.61 -23.56 4.85
CA PHE A 309 -5.19 -22.25 4.57
C PHE A 309 -5.58 -22.14 3.09
N ASP A 310 -6.88 -21.96 2.84
CA ASP A 310 -7.44 -21.65 1.53
C ASP A 310 -7.90 -20.16 1.50
N PRO A 311 -7.27 -19.32 0.71
CA PRO A 311 -7.67 -17.92 0.58
C PRO A 311 -9.05 -17.75 -0.06
N CYS A 312 -9.55 -18.79 -0.75
CA CYS A 312 -10.84 -18.81 -1.42
C CYS A 312 -11.96 -19.39 -0.55
N ALA A 313 -11.64 -19.94 0.63
CA ALA A 313 -12.65 -20.46 1.54
C ALA A 313 -13.67 -19.39 1.92
N GLY A 314 -14.96 -19.72 1.76
CA GLY A 314 -16.06 -18.79 2.03
C GLY A 314 -16.36 -17.82 0.87
N SER A 315 -15.73 -17.98 -0.29
CA SER A 315 -16.18 -17.30 -1.50
C SER A 315 -17.53 -17.91 -1.91
N GLU A 316 -18.61 -17.29 -1.48
CA GLU A 316 -19.85 -17.40 -2.21
C GLU A 316 -19.64 -16.54 -3.46
N THR A 317 -19.62 -17.17 -4.65
CA THR A 317 -19.91 -16.43 -5.87
C THR A 317 -21.26 -15.76 -5.60
N PRO A 318 -21.37 -14.41 -5.70
CA PRO A 318 -22.67 -13.80 -5.68
C PRO A 318 -23.47 -14.50 -6.76
N ASP A 319 -24.45 -15.31 -6.38
CA ASP A 319 -25.35 -15.97 -7.29
C ASP A 319 -25.90 -14.92 -8.23
N GLY A 320 -25.77 -15.22 -9.51
CA GLY A 320 -26.14 -14.40 -10.63
C GLY A 320 -27.38 -13.55 -10.38
N GLU A 321 -27.19 -12.23 -10.38
CA GLU A 321 -28.18 -11.39 -10.98
C GLU A 321 -28.18 -11.76 -12.45
N VAL A 322 -29.09 -12.67 -12.79
CA VAL A 322 -29.54 -12.90 -14.14
C VAL A 322 -30.09 -11.55 -14.58
N PHE A 323 -29.33 -10.83 -15.39
CA PHE A 323 -29.89 -9.75 -16.16
C PHE A 323 -30.85 -10.42 -17.15
N GLU A 324 -32.15 -10.40 -16.86
CA GLU A 324 -33.16 -10.63 -17.87
C GLU A 324 -32.89 -9.64 -19.01
N GLU A 325 -32.44 -10.18 -20.14
CA GLU A 325 -32.58 -9.49 -21.42
C GLU A 325 -34.06 -9.16 -21.57
N THR A 326 -34.43 -7.93 -21.25
CA THR A 326 -35.71 -7.40 -21.73
C THR A 326 -35.57 -7.28 -23.25
N GLY A 327 -35.97 -8.33 -23.94
CA GLY A 327 -36.25 -8.27 -25.35
C GLY A 327 -37.29 -7.17 -25.59
N LEU A 328 -36.86 -6.15 -26.28
CA LEU A 328 -37.76 -5.31 -27.02
C LEU A 328 -37.74 -5.84 -28.44
N ASP A 329 -38.65 -6.79 -28.69
CA ASP A 329 -39.21 -7.01 -30.03
C ASP A 329 -40.26 -5.93 -30.28
N ASP A 330 -40.17 -5.36 -31.50
CA ASP A 330 -40.99 -4.47 -32.28
C ASP A 330 -40.60 -2.99 -32.33
#